data_523ba7215a11c73df418d5a6097cc1f0
#
_entry.id   523ba7215a11c73df418d5a6097cc1f0
#
_cell.length_a   1.000
_cell.length_b   1.000
_cell.length_c   1.000
_cell.angle_alpha   90.00
_cell.angle_beta   90.00
_cell.angle_gamma   90.00
#
_symmetry.space_group_name_H-M   'P 1'
#
loop_
_entity.id
_entity.type
_entity.pdbx_description
1 polymer ?
#
loop_
_entity_poly.entity_id
_entity_poly.type
_entity_poly.pdbx_seq_one_letter_code
_entity_poly.pdbx_strand_id
1 'polypeptide(L)'
;MCFTAIISGGSFPAENTKRAAFPPPGIPCATTPAMQNTAKKILIVDNNDSCRESLGAFIKGLGYEVFEAATGLEAIDRASSIRPNLIMMDLSLPGMNGDEATTRLKRNASTRHIPVVINTSWTTTCNVEDRANRALDAGAEEILYKPFHLPILRDVLRTYLFA
;
A
#
# COMPACT_ATOMS: atom_id res chain seq x y z
N MET A 1 5.05 15.59 -11.00
CA MET A 1 6.09 14.71 -11.59
C MET A 1 6.00 13.37 -10.87
N CYS A 2 5.27 12.44 -11.46
CA CYS A 2 5.12 11.09 -10.97
C CYS A 2 6.21 10.21 -11.57
N PHE A 3 6.80 9.39 -10.75
CA PHE A 3 7.69 8.27 -11.03
C PHE A 3 8.43 8.27 -12.38
N THR A 4 9.72 8.58 -12.36
CA THR A 4 10.65 8.15 -13.43
C THR A 4 11.42 6.94 -12.87
N ALA A 5 11.08 5.74 -13.36
CA ALA A 5 11.82 4.54 -13.05
C ALA A 5 13.12 4.51 -13.82
N ILE A 6 14.26 4.62 -13.16
CA ILE A 6 15.58 4.37 -13.76
C ILE A 6 15.83 2.86 -13.66
N ILE A 7 15.71 2.19 -14.82
CA ILE A 7 16.10 0.79 -14.97
C ILE A 7 17.57 0.77 -15.36
N SER A 8 18.47 0.49 -14.42
CA SER A 8 19.84 0.14 -14.77
C SER A 8 19.92 -1.35 -15.07
N GLY A 9 20.33 -1.68 -16.30
CA GLY A 9 20.48 -3.05 -16.80
C GLY A 9 21.58 -3.79 -16.07
N GLY A 10 21.24 -4.94 -15.51
CA GLY A 10 22.16 -5.95 -15.04
C GLY A 10 21.94 -7.25 -15.82
N SER A 11 22.95 -7.67 -16.58
CA SER A 11 22.98 -8.93 -17.31
C SER A 11 22.90 -10.11 -16.37
N PHE A 12 21.95 -11.03 -16.62
CA PHE A 12 21.91 -12.33 -15.96
C PHE A 12 22.69 -13.35 -16.80
N PRO A 13 23.57 -14.17 -16.21
CA PRO A 13 24.12 -15.32 -16.88
C PRO A 13 23.10 -16.46 -16.92
N ALA A 14 23.03 -17.11 -18.09
CA ALA A 14 22.29 -18.33 -18.32
C ALA A 14 23.04 -19.55 -17.73
N GLU A 15 22.26 -20.61 -17.54
CA GLU A 15 22.63 -21.99 -17.27
C GLU A 15 22.62 -22.45 -15.79
N ASN A 16 21.57 -23.21 -15.45
CA ASN A 16 21.75 -24.60 -15.05
C ASN A 16 20.45 -25.43 -15.14
N THR A 17 20.31 -26.18 -16.22
CA THR A 17 19.27 -27.19 -16.39
C THR A 17 19.59 -28.41 -15.53
N LYS A 18 18.96 -28.56 -14.36
CA LYS A 18 18.84 -29.85 -13.69
C LYS A 18 17.43 -30.40 -13.90
N ARG A 19 17.33 -31.45 -14.69
CA ARG A 19 16.16 -32.31 -14.89
C ARG A 19 15.54 -32.66 -13.54
N ALA A 20 14.30 -32.20 -13.30
CA ALA A 20 13.49 -32.75 -12.24
C ALA A 20 13.02 -34.17 -12.64
N ALA A 21 13.42 -35.16 -11.87
CA ALA A 21 12.94 -36.52 -11.99
C ALA A 21 11.47 -36.59 -11.56
N PHE A 22 10.60 -37.20 -12.39
CA PHE A 22 9.22 -37.50 -12.04
C PHE A 22 9.16 -38.45 -10.84
N PRO A 23 8.33 -38.19 -9.83
CA PRO A 23 8.09 -39.15 -8.76
C PRO A 23 7.29 -40.34 -9.29
N PRO A 24 7.50 -41.56 -8.71
CA PRO A 24 6.79 -42.75 -9.12
C PRO A 24 5.27 -42.67 -8.82
N PRO A 25 4.43 -43.35 -9.63
CA PRO A 25 2.99 -43.38 -9.42
C PRO A 25 2.64 -44.23 -8.18
N GLY A 26 1.95 -43.63 -7.20
CA GLY A 26 1.40 -44.41 -6.09
C GLY A 26 1.39 -43.77 -4.69
N ILE A 27 1.81 -42.53 -4.53
CA ILE A 27 1.64 -41.83 -3.24
C ILE A 27 0.35 -41.03 -3.32
N PRO A 28 -0.67 -41.30 -2.44
CA PRO A 28 -1.81 -40.41 -2.36
C PRO A 28 -1.29 -38.99 -2.02
N CYS A 29 -1.57 -38.06 -2.89
CA CYS A 29 -1.31 -36.63 -2.67
C CYS A 29 -1.96 -36.27 -1.32
N ALA A 30 -1.14 -36.21 -0.27
CA ALA A 30 -1.58 -35.59 0.97
C ALA A 30 -2.03 -34.20 0.57
N THR A 31 -3.32 -33.94 0.68
CA THR A 31 -3.94 -32.65 0.50
C THR A 31 -3.27 -31.73 1.52
N THR A 32 -2.20 -31.08 1.09
CA THR A 32 -1.64 -29.97 1.84
C THR A 32 -2.81 -29.03 2.03
N PRO A 33 -3.19 -28.68 3.28
CA PRO A 33 -4.23 -27.68 3.47
C PRO A 33 -3.75 -26.47 2.70
N ALA A 34 -4.54 -26.03 1.72
CA ALA A 34 -4.30 -24.83 0.98
C ALA A 34 -4.10 -23.74 2.06
N MET A 35 -2.86 -23.36 2.30
CA MET A 35 -2.58 -22.13 3.01
C MET A 35 -3.30 -21.07 2.18
N GLN A 36 -4.44 -20.64 2.71
CA GLN A 36 -5.14 -19.48 2.18
C GLN A 36 -4.19 -18.29 2.42
N ASN A 37 -3.25 -18.15 1.50
CA ASN A 37 -2.46 -16.94 1.38
C ASN A 37 -3.40 -15.87 0.85
N THR A 38 -4.28 -15.39 1.73
CA THR A 38 -5.13 -14.25 1.41
C THR A 38 -4.20 -13.07 1.23
N ALA A 39 -4.02 -12.66 -0.03
CA ALA A 39 -3.17 -11.52 -0.36
C ALA A 39 -3.56 -10.33 0.53
N LYS A 40 -2.57 -9.70 1.14
CA LYS A 40 -2.81 -8.52 1.99
C LYS A 40 -3.42 -7.43 1.15
N LYS A 41 -4.47 -6.79 1.68
CA LYS A 41 -5.23 -5.74 1.02
C LYS A 41 -4.68 -4.37 1.36
N ILE A 42 -4.43 -3.56 0.37
CA ILE A 42 -3.94 -2.19 0.54
C ILE A 42 -4.93 -1.23 -0.12
N LEU A 43 -5.37 -0.22 0.61
CA LEU A 43 -6.20 0.85 0.08
C LEU A 43 -5.32 2.07 -0.22
N ILE A 44 -5.27 2.49 -1.48
CA ILE A 44 -4.56 3.69 -1.92
C ILE A 44 -5.57 4.81 -2.09
N VAL A 45 -5.32 5.93 -1.43
CA VAL A 45 -6.18 7.12 -1.48
C VAL A 45 -5.37 8.30 -2.03
N ASP A 46 -5.68 8.71 -3.24
CA ASP A 46 -5.00 9.79 -3.95
C ASP A 46 -5.94 10.37 -5.00
N ASN A 47 -6.05 11.68 -5.10
CA ASN A 47 -6.92 12.32 -6.10
C ASN A 47 -6.29 12.39 -7.51
N ASN A 48 -5.01 12.11 -7.64
CA ASN A 48 -4.32 12.06 -8.92
C ASN A 48 -4.33 10.64 -9.48
N ASP A 49 -5.10 10.41 -10.55
CA ASP A 49 -5.28 9.10 -11.18
C ASP A 49 -3.93 8.46 -11.59
N SER A 50 -3.04 9.22 -12.21
CA SER A 50 -1.74 8.69 -12.66
C SER A 50 -0.83 8.28 -11.49
N CYS A 51 -0.85 9.02 -10.38
CA CYS A 51 -0.13 8.66 -9.17
C CYS A 51 -0.71 7.41 -8.54
N ARG A 52 -2.04 7.33 -8.45
CA ARG A 52 -2.77 6.19 -7.89
C ARG A 52 -2.54 4.92 -8.70
N GLU A 53 -2.67 5.00 -10.04
CA GLU A 53 -2.42 3.88 -10.96
C GLU A 53 -0.98 3.38 -10.89
N SER A 54 0.01 4.29 -10.92
CA SER A 54 1.43 3.94 -10.88
C SER A 54 1.80 3.25 -9.57
N LEU A 55 1.33 3.78 -8.44
CA LEU A 55 1.55 3.20 -7.12
C LEU A 55 0.84 1.85 -7.00
N GLY A 56 -0.40 1.77 -7.49
CA GLY A 56 -1.19 0.55 -7.51
C GLY A 56 -0.56 -0.56 -8.33
N ALA A 57 -0.06 -0.24 -9.53
CA ALA A 57 0.62 -1.21 -10.39
C ALA A 57 1.88 -1.77 -9.72
N PHE A 58 2.66 -0.91 -9.07
CA PHE A 58 3.85 -1.35 -8.34
C PHE A 58 3.50 -2.29 -7.17
N ILE A 59 2.51 -1.92 -6.35
CA ILE A 59 2.08 -2.70 -5.19
C ILE A 59 1.46 -4.04 -5.63
N LYS A 60 0.65 -4.06 -6.69
CA LYS A 60 0.13 -5.29 -7.32
C LYS A 60 1.28 -6.19 -7.81
N GLY A 61 2.32 -5.61 -8.40
CA GLY A 61 3.53 -6.34 -8.83
C GLY A 61 4.30 -7.01 -7.68
N LEU A 62 4.11 -6.55 -6.44
CA LEU A 62 4.64 -7.20 -5.22
C LEU A 62 3.74 -8.32 -4.68
N GLY A 63 2.59 -8.60 -5.30
CA GLY A 63 1.67 -9.66 -4.91
C GLY A 63 0.59 -9.25 -3.91
N TYR A 64 0.37 -7.95 -3.68
CA TYR A 64 -0.70 -7.42 -2.82
C TYR A 64 -1.98 -7.14 -3.61
N GLU A 65 -3.12 -7.23 -2.93
CA GLU A 65 -4.41 -6.82 -3.47
C GLU A 65 -4.60 -5.32 -3.23
N VAL A 66 -4.88 -4.57 -4.30
CA VAL A 66 -4.95 -3.10 -4.25
C VAL A 66 -6.37 -2.64 -4.51
N PHE A 67 -6.85 -1.79 -3.63
CA PHE A 67 -8.09 -1.02 -3.75
C PHE A 67 -7.74 0.47 -3.83
N GLU A 68 -8.60 1.22 -4.47
CA GLU A 68 -8.32 2.63 -4.78
C GLU A 68 -9.48 3.50 -4.30
N ALA A 69 -9.19 4.74 -3.89
CA ALA A 69 -10.16 5.77 -3.59
C ALA A 69 -9.62 7.13 -4.04
N ALA A 70 -10.48 8.00 -4.52
CA ALA A 70 -10.10 9.33 -4.98
C ALA A 70 -10.41 10.44 -3.97
N THR A 71 -11.16 10.16 -2.91
CA THR A 71 -11.58 11.12 -1.90
C THR A 71 -11.49 10.55 -0.48
N GLY A 72 -11.43 11.43 0.52
CA GLY A 72 -11.42 11.02 1.92
C GLY A 72 -12.71 10.29 2.36
N LEU A 73 -13.87 10.70 1.84
CA LEU A 73 -15.15 10.02 2.11
C LEU A 73 -15.15 8.60 1.55
N GLU A 74 -14.77 8.45 0.28
CA GLU A 74 -14.67 7.14 -0.35
C GLU A 74 -13.69 6.22 0.40
N ALA A 75 -12.59 6.77 0.89
CA ALA A 75 -11.62 6.03 1.68
C ALA A 75 -12.24 5.45 2.96
N ILE A 76 -13.06 6.23 3.69
CA ILE A 76 -13.74 5.79 4.91
C ILE A 76 -14.73 4.67 4.61
N ASP A 77 -15.54 4.82 3.57
CA ASP A 77 -16.54 3.83 3.17
C ASP A 77 -15.87 2.51 2.74
N ARG A 78 -14.83 2.61 1.90
CA ARG A 78 -14.07 1.46 1.43
C ARG A 78 -13.31 0.78 2.57
N ALA A 79 -12.68 1.54 3.48
CA ALA A 79 -12.00 0.97 4.63
C ALA A 79 -12.94 0.13 5.50
N SER A 80 -14.17 0.61 5.70
CA SER A 80 -15.19 -0.09 6.50
C SER A 80 -15.67 -1.39 5.82
N SER A 81 -15.85 -1.36 4.49
CA SER A 81 -16.37 -2.50 3.72
C SER A 81 -15.29 -3.54 3.39
N ILE A 82 -14.11 -3.10 2.94
CA ILE A 82 -13.02 -3.96 2.46
C ILE A 82 -12.16 -4.47 3.61
N ARG A 83 -12.02 -3.68 4.69
CA ARG A 83 -11.11 -3.92 5.82
C ARG A 83 -9.68 -4.17 5.35
N PRO A 84 -9.03 -3.18 4.75
CA PRO A 84 -7.67 -3.33 4.24
C PRO A 84 -6.68 -3.55 5.41
N ASN A 85 -5.53 -4.12 5.09
CA ASN A 85 -4.45 -4.33 6.04
C ASN A 85 -3.57 -3.07 6.21
N LEU A 86 -3.65 -2.14 5.25
CA LEU A 86 -2.92 -0.86 5.25
C LEU A 86 -3.68 0.15 4.39
N ILE A 87 -3.69 1.40 4.81
CA ILE A 87 -4.19 2.53 4.02
C ILE A 87 -3.02 3.47 3.72
N MET A 88 -2.82 3.77 2.44
CA MET A 88 -1.89 4.83 1.99
C MET A 88 -2.74 6.05 1.61
N MET A 89 -2.61 7.14 2.39
CA MET A 89 -3.51 8.29 2.36
C MET A 89 -2.79 9.56 1.90
N ASP A 90 -3.25 10.18 0.82
CA ASP A 90 -2.81 11.55 0.50
C ASP A 90 -3.47 12.57 1.43
N LEU A 91 -2.74 13.63 1.77
CA LEU A 91 -3.28 14.76 2.55
C LEU A 91 -4.16 15.68 1.71
N SER A 92 -3.85 15.86 0.44
CA SER A 92 -4.50 16.83 -0.45
C SER A 92 -5.63 16.18 -1.24
N LEU A 93 -6.74 15.89 -0.56
CA LEU A 93 -7.92 15.29 -1.16
C LEU A 93 -9.06 16.30 -1.32
N PRO A 94 -9.93 16.15 -2.34
CA PRO A 94 -11.07 17.03 -2.53
C PRO A 94 -12.15 16.78 -1.46
N GLY A 95 -12.77 17.84 -0.99
CA GLY A 95 -13.87 17.82 -0.04
C GLY A 95 -13.48 17.54 1.40
N MET A 96 -12.70 16.47 1.64
CA MET A 96 -12.20 16.09 2.96
C MET A 96 -10.71 15.79 2.87
N ASN A 97 -9.89 16.51 3.61
CA ASN A 97 -8.45 16.30 3.64
C ASN A 97 -8.07 14.95 4.29
N GLY A 98 -6.87 14.44 3.97
CA GLY A 98 -6.41 13.16 4.48
C GLY A 98 -6.20 13.11 6.00
N ASP A 99 -5.83 14.24 6.63
CA ASP A 99 -5.73 14.35 8.10
C ASP A 99 -7.11 14.22 8.78
N GLU A 100 -8.14 14.82 8.20
CA GLU A 100 -9.52 14.67 8.69
C GLU A 100 -10.04 13.24 8.45
N ALA A 101 -9.78 12.67 7.27
CA ALA A 101 -10.14 11.29 6.96
C ALA A 101 -9.45 10.31 7.94
N THR A 102 -8.16 10.51 8.22
CA THR A 102 -7.40 9.72 9.21
C THR A 102 -8.03 9.82 10.60
N THR A 103 -8.38 11.04 11.03
CA THR A 103 -9.07 11.24 12.32
C THR A 103 -10.36 10.43 12.40
N ARG A 104 -11.18 10.44 11.35
CA ARG A 104 -12.44 9.68 11.31
C ARG A 104 -12.21 8.18 11.31
N LEU A 105 -11.22 7.69 10.53
CA LEU A 105 -10.84 6.28 10.51
C LEU A 105 -10.38 5.78 11.88
N LYS A 106 -9.55 6.56 12.58
CA LYS A 106 -9.00 6.21 13.89
C LYS A 106 -10.02 6.32 15.04
N ARG A 107 -11.07 7.12 14.89
CA ARG A 107 -12.19 7.21 15.84
C ARG A 107 -13.24 6.11 15.66
N ASN A 108 -13.31 5.48 14.50
CA ASN A 108 -14.28 4.43 14.22
C ASN A 108 -13.78 3.06 14.72
N ALA A 109 -14.55 2.40 15.55
CA ALA A 109 -14.20 1.10 16.14
C ALA A 109 -13.89 0.01 15.11
N SER A 110 -14.51 0.08 13.92
CA SER A 110 -14.31 -0.92 12.86
C SER A 110 -13.05 -0.70 12.02
N THR A 111 -12.45 0.50 12.05
CA THR A 111 -11.31 0.87 11.20
C THR A 111 -10.10 1.38 11.98
N ARG A 112 -10.24 1.72 13.27
CA ARG A 112 -9.16 2.30 14.08
C ARG A 112 -7.89 1.46 14.16
N HIS A 113 -8.02 0.14 14.01
CA HIS A 113 -6.91 -0.81 14.05
C HIS A 113 -6.11 -0.87 12.75
N ILE A 114 -6.65 -0.29 11.66
CA ILE A 114 -5.99 -0.31 10.34
C ILE A 114 -4.88 0.72 10.36
N PRO A 115 -3.63 0.35 10.07
CA PRO A 115 -2.53 1.29 9.95
C PRO A 115 -2.78 2.26 8.78
N VAL A 116 -2.49 3.54 9.00
CA VAL A 116 -2.60 4.60 8.01
C VAL A 116 -1.22 5.23 7.81
N VAL A 117 -0.69 5.13 6.61
CA VAL A 117 0.55 5.79 6.19
C VAL A 117 0.20 6.95 5.29
N ILE A 118 0.65 8.14 5.65
CA ILE A 118 0.45 9.34 4.84
C ILE A 118 1.41 9.32 3.65
N ASN A 119 0.90 9.63 2.46
CA ASN A 119 1.63 9.61 1.20
C ASN A 119 1.38 10.92 0.45
N THR A 120 2.15 11.96 0.73
CA THR A 120 1.86 13.31 0.25
C THR A 120 3.03 13.97 -0.45
N SER A 121 2.72 14.94 -1.34
CA SER A 121 3.74 15.76 -1.97
C SER A 121 4.19 16.87 -1.04
N TRP A 122 5.51 17.10 -0.94
CA TRP A 122 6.03 18.29 -0.30
C TRP A 122 5.69 19.50 -1.17
N THR A 123 4.83 20.36 -0.68
CA THR A 123 4.54 21.65 -1.31
C THR A 123 4.86 22.75 -0.33
N THR A 124 5.52 23.81 -0.81
CA THR A 124 5.80 25.03 -0.04
C THR A 124 4.55 25.88 0.24
N THR A 125 3.41 25.48 -0.34
CA THR A 125 2.12 26.13 -0.09
C THR A 125 1.55 25.66 1.23
N CYS A 126 1.46 26.61 2.16
CA CYS A 126 0.73 26.59 3.44
C CYS A 126 0.16 25.25 3.93
N ASN A 127 0.66 24.80 5.07
CA ASN A 127 0.03 23.81 5.95
C ASN A 127 0.18 22.32 5.63
N VAL A 128 1.05 21.87 4.69
CA VAL A 128 1.28 20.43 4.51
C VAL A 128 1.91 19.83 5.77
N GLU A 129 2.89 20.52 6.35
CA GLU A 129 3.55 20.08 7.59
C GLU A 129 2.56 20.07 8.78
N ASP A 130 1.74 21.09 8.93
CA ASP A 130 0.70 21.13 9.96
C ASP A 130 -0.34 20.03 9.79
N ARG A 131 -0.72 19.71 8.54
CA ARG A 131 -1.64 18.59 8.24
C ARG A 131 -0.99 17.25 8.51
N ALA A 132 0.28 17.08 8.13
CA ALA A 132 1.04 15.88 8.41
C ALA A 132 1.14 15.63 9.92
N ASN A 133 1.44 16.67 10.70
CA ASN A 133 1.47 16.59 12.16
C ASN A 133 0.08 16.23 12.73
N ARG A 134 -0.99 16.87 12.25
CA ARG A 134 -2.36 16.51 12.67
C ARG A 134 -2.73 15.07 12.33
N ALA A 135 -2.26 14.54 11.18
CA ALA A 135 -2.50 13.15 10.83
C ALA A 135 -1.75 12.19 11.78
N LEU A 136 -0.52 12.52 12.17
CA LEU A 136 0.22 11.77 13.18
C LEU A 136 -0.46 11.83 14.55
N ASP A 137 -0.89 13.01 14.99
CA ASP A 137 -1.63 13.19 16.24
C ASP A 137 -2.96 12.42 16.24
N ALA A 138 -3.57 12.27 15.08
CA ALA A 138 -4.78 11.46 14.89
C ALA A 138 -4.52 9.95 14.90
N GLY A 139 -3.25 9.52 14.86
CA GLY A 139 -2.82 8.13 14.88
C GLY A 139 -2.40 7.56 13.53
N ALA A 140 -2.00 8.40 12.56
CA ALA A 140 -1.25 7.91 11.41
C ALA A 140 0.11 7.37 11.87
N GLU A 141 0.57 6.32 11.22
CA GLU A 141 1.79 5.60 11.65
C GLU A 141 3.07 6.28 11.13
N GLU A 142 3.02 6.82 9.91
CA GLU A 142 4.20 7.36 9.22
C GLU A 142 3.81 8.30 8.09
N ILE A 143 4.76 9.15 7.67
CA ILE A 143 4.61 10.06 6.54
C ILE A 143 5.66 9.74 5.48
N LEU A 144 5.21 9.50 4.25
CA LEU A 144 6.04 9.36 3.05
C LEU A 144 5.87 10.59 2.17
N TYR A 145 6.95 11.31 1.94
CA TYR A 145 6.96 12.46 1.01
C TYR A 145 7.25 12.00 -0.42
N LYS A 146 6.39 12.37 -1.35
CA LYS A 146 6.61 12.16 -2.79
C LYS A 146 7.63 13.16 -3.35
N PRO A 147 8.55 12.74 -4.24
CA PRO A 147 8.77 11.38 -4.72
C PRO A 147 9.56 10.56 -3.70
N PHE A 148 9.12 9.33 -3.41
CA PHE A 148 9.84 8.40 -2.54
C PHE A 148 10.45 7.25 -3.36
N HIS A 149 11.53 6.68 -2.84
CA HIS A 149 12.21 5.56 -3.48
C HIS A 149 11.50 4.22 -3.21
N LEU A 150 11.46 3.33 -4.20
CA LEU A 150 10.82 2.01 -4.10
C LEU A 150 11.32 1.16 -2.92
N PRO A 151 12.61 1.15 -2.53
CA PRO A 151 13.06 0.46 -1.35
C PRO A 151 12.34 0.93 -0.07
N ILE A 152 12.19 2.24 0.12
CA ILE A 152 11.49 2.82 1.28
C ILE A 152 10.04 2.33 1.33
N LEU A 153 9.34 2.36 0.19
CA LEU A 153 7.98 1.85 0.12
C LEU A 153 7.89 0.36 0.50
N ARG A 154 8.84 -0.46 0.02
CA ARG A 154 8.90 -1.89 0.40
C ARG A 154 9.09 -2.10 1.89
N ASP A 155 9.95 -1.31 2.52
CA ASP A 155 10.21 -1.41 3.96
C ASP A 155 8.98 -1.00 4.76
N VAL A 156 8.28 0.07 4.37
CA VAL A 156 6.99 0.48 4.94
C VAL A 156 5.95 -0.63 4.82
N LEU A 157 5.77 -1.20 3.62
CA LEU A 157 4.83 -2.31 3.41
C LEU A 157 5.17 -3.51 4.30
N ARG A 158 6.44 -3.87 4.43
CA ARG A 158 6.86 -4.96 5.32
C ARG A 158 6.56 -4.66 6.78
N THR A 159 6.88 -3.45 7.24
CA THR A 159 6.67 -3.04 8.63
C THR A 159 5.20 -3.18 9.03
N TYR A 160 4.27 -2.66 8.22
CA TYR A 160 2.85 -2.60 8.61
C TYR A 160 2.01 -3.80 8.17
N LEU A 161 2.49 -4.64 7.26
CA LEU A 161 1.75 -5.82 6.81
C LEU A 161 2.17 -7.12 7.50
N PHE A 162 3.36 -7.15 8.11
CA PHE A 162 3.93 -8.36 8.71
C PHE A 162 4.44 -8.15 10.15
N ALA A 163 4.07 -7.01 10.77
CA ALA A 163 4.30 -6.75 12.19
C ALA A 163 3.48 -7.68 13.10
#